data_246b98806dd3812c86dd9baa595a136a
#
_entry.id   246b98806dd3812c86dd9baa595a136a
#
_cell.length_a   1.000
_cell.length_b   1.000
_cell.length_c   1.000
_cell.angle_alpha   90.00
_cell.angle_beta   90.00
_cell.angle_gamma   90.00
#
_symmetry.space_group_name_H-M   'P 1'
#
loop_
_entity.id
_entity.type
_entity.pdbx_description
1 polymer ?
#
loop_
_entity_poly.entity_id
_entity_poly.type
_entity_poly.pdbx_seq_one_letter_code
_entity_poly.pdbx_strand_id
1 'polypeptide(L)'
;MDVLSLRLFLSVAELSGVSAAARQLSLSPASASARLARLEDELGFRLFTRTTRAVSLTTDGSEFLPYAKEALGTLEAGLGLVRGETSHLQGTIRITMPGSFGRMHVIPLMAEFQEQHPDVKLDLRLSDEVLDVTEGA
;
A
#
# COMPACT_ATOMS: atom_id res chain seq x y z
N MET A 1 1.47 -14.34 -14.37
CA MET A 1 1.66 -13.45 -13.20
C MET A 1 1.04 -14.10 -11.97
N ASP A 2 1.75 -14.16 -10.86
CA ASP A 2 1.28 -14.72 -9.58
C ASP A 2 1.43 -13.72 -8.42
N VAL A 3 0.76 -14.00 -7.29
CA VAL A 3 0.74 -13.13 -6.10
C VAL A 3 2.13 -12.87 -5.54
N LEU A 4 3.00 -13.87 -5.54
CA LEU A 4 4.36 -13.70 -5.02
C LEU A 4 5.20 -12.77 -5.91
N SER A 5 4.98 -12.80 -7.21
CA SER A 5 5.63 -11.87 -8.15
C SER A 5 5.17 -10.42 -7.93
N LEU A 6 3.87 -10.20 -7.65
CA LEU A 6 3.36 -8.87 -7.28
C LEU A 6 3.94 -8.40 -5.93
N ARG A 7 3.96 -9.26 -4.92
CA ARG A 7 4.59 -8.92 -3.63
C ARG A 7 6.06 -8.58 -3.78
N LEU A 8 6.78 -9.33 -4.60
CA LEU A 8 8.20 -9.06 -4.87
C LEU A 8 8.39 -7.70 -5.57
N PHE A 9 7.57 -7.39 -6.57
CA PHE A 9 7.58 -6.07 -7.22
C PHE A 9 7.38 -4.93 -6.21
N LEU A 10 6.35 -5.02 -5.36
CA LEU A 10 6.06 -4.01 -4.34
C LEU A 10 7.20 -3.87 -3.31
N SER A 11 7.75 -5.00 -2.84
CA SER A 11 8.90 -4.99 -1.91
C SER A 11 10.14 -4.37 -2.52
N VAL A 12 10.45 -4.64 -3.79
CA VAL A 12 11.60 -4.04 -4.48
C VAL A 12 11.40 -2.55 -4.67
N ALA A 13 10.18 -2.11 -4.99
CA ALA A 13 9.85 -0.68 -5.11
C ALA A 13 10.01 0.05 -3.77
N GLU A 14 9.58 -0.56 -2.67
CA GLU A 14 9.67 0.01 -1.33
C GLU A 14 11.11 0.05 -0.80
N LEU A 15 11.85 -1.06 -0.94
CA LEU A 15 13.19 -1.21 -0.38
C LEU A 15 14.31 -0.74 -1.33
N SER A 16 13.98 -0.36 -2.55
CA SER A 16 14.92 0.05 -3.61
C SER A 16 16.04 -0.96 -3.85
N GLY A 17 15.76 -2.26 -3.63
CA GLY A 17 16.76 -3.31 -3.75
C GLY A 17 16.19 -4.71 -3.86
N VAL A 18 16.64 -5.47 -4.86
CA VAL A 18 16.20 -6.85 -5.10
C VAL A 18 16.64 -7.79 -3.97
N SER A 19 17.86 -7.64 -3.47
CA SER A 19 18.39 -8.50 -2.40
C SER A 19 17.67 -8.30 -1.07
N ALA A 20 17.30 -7.06 -0.74
CA ALA A 20 16.54 -6.74 0.46
C ALA A 20 15.11 -7.32 0.37
N ALA A 21 14.45 -7.13 -0.77
CA ALA A 21 13.12 -7.69 -1.02
C ALA A 21 13.13 -9.22 -1.03
N ALA A 22 14.15 -9.83 -1.61
CA ALA A 22 14.32 -11.28 -1.61
C ALA A 22 14.39 -11.83 -0.17
N ARG A 23 15.18 -11.21 0.70
CA ARG A 23 15.26 -11.59 2.14
C ARG A 23 13.92 -11.48 2.84
N GLN A 24 13.19 -10.39 2.61
CA GLN A 24 11.87 -10.17 3.20
C GLN A 24 10.87 -11.27 2.82
N LEU A 25 10.97 -11.79 1.60
CA LEU A 25 10.08 -12.82 1.06
C LEU A 25 10.66 -14.24 1.14
N SER A 26 11.77 -14.42 1.86
CA SER A 26 12.44 -15.71 2.00
C SER A 26 12.86 -16.35 0.66
N LEU A 27 13.28 -15.51 -0.28
CA LEU A 27 13.78 -15.90 -1.60
C LEU A 27 15.31 -15.72 -1.67
N SER A 28 15.97 -16.53 -2.51
CA SER A 28 17.33 -16.22 -2.90
C SER A 28 17.36 -15.02 -3.86
N PRO A 29 18.44 -14.20 -3.88
CA PRO A 29 18.56 -13.09 -4.82
C PRO A 29 18.44 -13.53 -6.29
N ALA A 30 18.95 -14.68 -6.64
CA ALA A 30 18.85 -15.25 -7.99
C ALA A 30 17.40 -15.60 -8.35
N SER A 31 16.65 -16.24 -7.43
CA SER A 31 15.23 -16.56 -7.63
C SER A 31 14.38 -15.29 -7.74
N ALA A 32 14.66 -14.28 -6.91
CA ALA A 32 13.97 -13.01 -6.99
C ALA A 32 14.20 -12.29 -8.32
N SER A 33 15.46 -12.24 -8.78
CA SER A 33 15.80 -11.63 -10.07
C SER A 33 15.15 -12.35 -11.25
N ALA A 34 15.15 -13.69 -11.25
CA ALA A 34 14.50 -14.49 -12.29
C ALA A 34 12.98 -14.29 -12.29
N ARG A 35 12.37 -14.21 -11.11
CA ARG A 35 10.92 -13.98 -10.95
C ARG A 35 10.51 -12.59 -11.44
N LEU A 36 11.30 -11.55 -11.13
CA LEU A 36 11.06 -10.21 -11.65
C LEU A 36 11.18 -10.15 -13.18
N ALA A 37 12.22 -10.77 -13.75
CA ALA A 37 12.39 -10.82 -15.19
C ALA A 37 11.18 -11.50 -15.86
N ARG A 38 10.73 -12.63 -15.33
CA ARG A 38 9.53 -13.31 -15.82
C ARG A 38 8.27 -12.45 -15.70
N LEU A 39 8.10 -11.71 -14.62
CA LEU A 39 6.98 -10.79 -14.45
C LEU A 39 7.00 -9.69 -15.53
N GLU A 40 8.16 -9.07 -15.76
CA GLU A 40 8.35 -8.06 -16.81
C GLU A 40 8.06 -8.63 -18.20
N ASP A 41 8.50 -9.87 -18.49
CA ASP A 41 8.22 -10.55 -19.76
C ASP A 41 6.71 -10.82 -19.94
N GLU A 42 6.01 -11.26 -18.89
CA GLU A 42 4.55 -11.48 -18.91
C GLU A 42 3.76 -10.17 -19.09
N LEU A 43 4.23 -9.07 -18.50
CA LEU A 43 3.62 -7.75 -18.62
C LEU A 43 3.92 -7.07 -19.97
N GLY A 44 5.05 -7.40 -20.59
CA GLY A 44 5.50 -6.82 -21.84
C GLY A 44 6.22 -5.47 -21.69
N PHE A 45 6.53 -5.07 -20.46
CA PHE A 45 7.29 -3.84 -20.17
C PHE A 45 8.20 -4.01 -18.95
N ARG A 46 9.21 -3.14 -18.84
CA ARG A 46 10.13 -3.13 -17.70
C ARG A 46 9.54 -2.36 -16.52
N LEU A 47 9.64 -2.96 -15.34
CA LEU A 47 9.22 -2.34 -14.08
C LEU A 47 10.34 -1.52 -13.43
N PHE A 48 11.59 -1.96 -13.63
CA PHE A 48 12.77 -1.34 -13.03
C PHE A 48 13.86 -1.05 -14.06
N THR A 49 14.53 0.08 -13.86
CA THR A 49 15.82 0.35 -14.48
C THR A 49 16.90 -0.28 -13.59
N ARG A 50 17.77 -1.07 -14.20
CA ARG A 50 18.92 -1.68 -13.51
C ARG A 50 20.16 -0.91 -13.88
N THR A 51 20.64 -0.08 -12.97
CA THR A 51 22.00 0.43 -13.00
C THR A 51 22.84 -0.35 -12.01
N THR A 52 24.15 -0.37 -12.17
CA THR A 52 25.09 -1.08 -11.28
C THR A 52 25.07 -0.58 -9.83
N ARG A 53 24.37 0.54 -9.55
CA ARG A 53 24.35 1.21 -8.25
C ARG A 53 22.98 1.34 -7.60
N ALA A 54 21.89 1.24 -8.34
CA ALA A 54 20.54 1.42 -7.78
C ALA A 54 19.49 0.73 -8.65
N VAL A 55 18.41 0.29 -8.00
CA VAL A 55 17.17 -0.17 -8.62
C VAL A 55 16.15 0.94 -8.46
N SER A 56 15.62 1.45 -9.55
CA SER A 56 14.58 2.48 -9.56
C SER A 56 13.45 2.07 -10.51
N LEU A 57 12.23 2.53 -10.22
CA LEU A 57 11.08 2.29 -11.10
C LEU A 57 11.29 2.96 -12.46
N THR A 58 10.84 2.29 -13.51
CA THR A 58 10.61 2.91 -14.81
C THR A 58 9.35 3.79 -14.75
N THR A 59 9.08 4.57 -15.80
CA THR A 59 7.79 5.28 -15.93
C THR A 59 6.63 4.29 -15.86
N ASP A 60 6.68 3.20 -16.64
CA ASP A 60 5.65 2.15 -16.66
C ASP A 60 5.52 1.46 -15.28
N GLY A 61 6.64 1.19 -14.61
CA GLY A 61 6.64 0.65 -13.25
C GLY A 61 5.98 1.58 -12.23
N SER A 62 6.22 2.89 -12.34
CA SER A 62 5.60 3.90 -11.48
C SER A 62 4.09 4.00 -11.73
N GLU A 63 3.66 3.94 -12.97
CA GLU A 63 2.23 3.94 -13.34
C GLU A 63 1.54 2.64 -12.90
N PHE A 64 2.20 1.49 -13.00
CA PHE A 64 1.65 0.20 -12.59
C PHE A 64 1.58 0.02 -11.07
N LEU A 65 2.46 0.66 -10.31
CA LEU A 65 2.60 0.48 -8.85
C LEU A 65 1.29 0.64 -8.06
N PRO A 66 0.48 1.70 -8.24
CA PRO A 66 -0.77 1.86 -7.49
C PRO A 66 -1.77 0.75 -7.79
N TYR A 67 -1.85 0.27 -9.01
CA TYR A 67 -2.74 -0.83 -9.39
C TYR A 67 -2.32 -2.15 -8.78
N ALA A 68 -1.02 -2.43 -8.75
CA ALA A 68 -0.48 -3.63 -8.12
C ALA A 68 -0.74 -3.64 -6.60
N LYS A 69 -0.60 -2.48 -5.94
CA LYS A 69 -0.95 -2.30 -4.51
C LYS A 69 -2.43 -2.57 -4.24
N GLU A 70 -3.30 -1.97 -5.03
CA GLU A 70 -4.75 -2.12 -4.89
C GLU A 70 -5.19 -3.57 -5.13
N ALA A 71 -4.69 -4.21 -6.18
CA ALA A 71 -5.00 -5.60 -6.50
C ALA A 71 -4.60 -6.56 -5.37
N LEU A 72 -3.38 -6.41 -4.83
CA LEU A 72 -2.90 -7.24 -3.72
C LEU A 72 -3.69 -6.95 -2.45
N GLY A 73 -3.96 -5.70 -2.12
CA GLY A 73 -4.75 -5.31 -0.95
C GLY A 73 -6.17 -5.86 -1.00
N THR A 74 -6.83 -5.81 -2.16
CA THR A 74 -8.17 -6.38 -2.37
C THR A 74 -8.18 -7.89 -2.18
N LEU A 75 -7.17 -8.59 -2.71
CA LEU A 75 -7.04 -10.03 -2.54
C LEU A 75 -6.82 -10.40 -1.05
N GLU A 76 -5.93 -9.71 -0.37
CA GLU A 76 -5.65 -9.93 1.05
C GLU A 76 -6.87 -9.65 1.94
N ALA A 77 -7.61 -8.59 1.66
CA ALA A 77 -8.86 -8.28 2.35
C ALA A 77 -9.90 -9.40 2.17
N GLY A 78 -10.06 -9.91 0.94
CA GLY A 78 -10.97 -11.02 0.66
C GLY A 78 -10.56 -12.32 1.38
N LEU A 79 -9.27 -12.63 1.39
CA LEU A 79 -8.75 -13.80 2.12
C LEU A 79 -8.95 -13.66 3.64
N GLY A 80 -8.75 -12.47 4.19
CA GLY A 80 -8.99 -12.18 5.61
C GLY A 80 -10.46 -12.41 6.01
N LEU A 81 -11.40 -11.93 5.18
CA LEU A 81 -12.83 -12.16 5.40
C LEU A 81 -13.19 -13.65 5.45
N VAL A 82 -12.70 -14.44 4.50
CA VAL A 82 -12.99 -15.88 4.39
C VAL A 82 -12.37 -16.67 5.55
N ARG A 83 -11.19 -16.27 6.00
CA ARG A 83 -10.50 -16.90 7.13
C ARG A 83 -11.06 -16.50 8.49
N GLY A 84 -12.05 -15.58 8.54
CA GLY A 84 -12.56 -15.04 9.79
C GLY A 84 -11.50 -14.25 10.57
N GLU A 85 -10.43 -13.86 9.89
CA GLU A 85 -9.48 -12.90 10.39
C GLU A 85 -10.20 -11.55 10.38
N THR A 86 -10.91 -11.25 11.48
CA THR A 86 -11.29 -9.88 11.77
C THR A 86 -9.97 -9.11 11.78
N SER A 87 -9.76 -8.32 10.75
CA SER A 87 -8.61 -7.41 10.73
C SER A 87 -8.75 -6.53 11.97
N HIS A 88 -7.97 -6.83 13.01
CA HIS A 88 -7.83 -5.92 14.13
C HIS A 88 -7.14 -4.68 13.57
N LEU A 89 -7.96 -3.78 13.04
CA LEU A 89 -7.50 -2.46 12.67
C LEU A 89 -7.04 -1.80 13.96
N GLN A 90 -5.77 -1.43 14.00
CA GLN A 90 -5.19 -0.73 15.14
C GLN A 90 -4.34 0.43 14.63
N GLY A 91 -4.22 1.46 15.43
CA GLY A 91 -3.43 2.63 15.09
C GLY A 91 -4.21 3.92 15.19
N THR A 92 -3.65 5.01 14.72
CA THR A 92 -4.28 6.34 14.78
C THR A 92 -4.58 6.84 13.38
N ILE A 93 -5.84 7.16 13.14
CA ILE A 93 -6.29 7.85 11.91
C ILE A 93 -6.48 9.33 12.26
N ARG A 94 -5.76 10.20 11.57
CA ARG A 94 -5.92 11.65 11.68
C ARG A 94 -6.67 12.18 10.47
N ILE A 95 -7.76 12.89 10.73
CA ILE A 95 -8.59 13.47 9.69
C ILE A 95 -8.81 14.94 10.00
N THR A 96 -8.50 15.82 9.05
CA THR A 96 -8.82 17.24 9.12
C THR A 96 -9.91 17.53 8.11
N MET A 97 -10.94 18.26 8.53
CA MET A 97 -12.10 18.53 7.69
C MET A 97 -12.77 19.85 8.06
N PRO A 98 -13.57 20.46 7.16
CA PRO A 98 -14.38 21.62 7.48
C PRO A 98 -15.35 21.35 8.61
N GLY A 99 -15.50 22.31 9.53
CA GLY A 99 -16.24 22.13 10.78
C GLY A 99 -17.69 21.74 10.60
N SER A 100 -18.41 22.39 9.68
CA SER A 100 -19.82 22.11 9.39
C SER A 100 -20.02 20.73 8.76
N PHE A 101 -19.19 20.39 7.76
CA PHE A 101 -19.25 19.11 7.08
C PHE A 101 -18.89 17.95 8.04
N GLY A 102 -17.83 18.12 8.82
CA GLY A 102 -17.38 17.12 9.77
C GLY A 102 -18.45 16.76 10.79
N ARG A 103 -19.08 17.76 11.41
CA ARG A 103 -20.13 17.54 12.42
C ARG A 103 -21.38 16.87 11.87
N MET A 104 -21.78 17.24 10.67
CA MET A 104 -23.05 16.80 10.10
C MET A 104 -22.96 15.41 9.45
N HIS A 105 -21.83 15.10 8.81
CA HIS A 105 -21.70 13.90 7.97
C HIS A 105 -20.64 12.91 8.45
N VAL A 106 -19.51 13.36 9.00
CA VAL A 106 -18.37 12.49 9.28
C VAL A 106 -18.40 11.94 10.70
N ILE A 107 -18.66 12.78 11.70
CA ILE A 107 -18.66 12.35 13.11
C ILE A 107 -19.63 11.21 13.39
N PRO A 108 -20.87 11.20 12.88
CA PRO A 108 -21.78 10.08 13.09
C PRO A 108 -21.26 8.76 12.53
N LEU A 109 -20.65 8.79 11.31
CA LEU A 109 -20.06 7.60 10.69
C LEU A 109 -18.82 7.12 11.44
N MET A 110 -18.03 8.04 11.99
CA MET A 110 -16.85 7.70 12.78
C MET A 110 -17.21 7.06 14.12
N ALA A 111 -18.33 7.44 14.71
CA ALA A 111 -18.83 6.80 15.94
C ALA A 111 -19.17 5.31 15.69
N GLU A 112 -19.90 5.02 14.61
CA GLU A 112 -20.20 3.65 14.20
C GLU A 112 -18.94 2.85 13.86
N PHE A 113 -17.99 3.47 13.15
CA PHE A 113 -16.71 2.86 12.85
C PHE A 113 -15.90 2.54 14.12
N GLN A 114 -15.90 3.43 15.11
CA GLN A 114 -15.20 3.23 16.39
C GLN A 114 -15.79 2.07 17.21
N GLU A 115 -17.11 1.85 17.14
CA GLU A 115 -17.76 0.72 17.79
C GLU A 115 -17.32 -0.62 17.17
N GLN A 116 -17.11 -0.64 15.84
CA GLN A 116 -16.67 -1.84 15.12
C GLN A 116 -15.16 -2.08 15.24
N HIS A 117 -14.37 -1.01 15.49
CA HIS A 117 -12.90 -1.05 15.53
C HIS A 117 -12.37 -0.31 16.77
N PRO A 118 -12.53 -0.86 17.97
CA PRO A 118 -12.18 -0.19 19.24
C PRO A 118 -10.68 0.11 19.39
N ASP A 119 -9.81 -0.64 18.70
CA ASP A 119 -8.35 -0.46 18.76
C ASP A 119 -7.83 0.63 17.80
N VAL A 120 -8.71 1.24 17.01
CA VAL A 120 -8.38 2.39 16.16
C VAL A 120 -8.65 3.67 16.93
N LYS A 121 -7.63 4.53 17.04
CA LYS A 121 -7.78 5.88 17.59
C LYS A 121 -8.10 6.87 16.48
N LEU A 122 -9.15 7.65 16.66
CA LEU A 122 -9.54 8.70 15.72
C LEU A 122 -9.11 10.07 16.28
N ASP A 123 -8.24 10.77 15.57
CA ASP A 123 -7.87 12.17 15.82
C ASP A 123 -8.55 13.05 14.77
N LEU A 124 -9.72 13.60 15.12
CA LEU A 124 -10.53 14.40 14.22
C LEU A 124 -10.29 15.89 14.49
N ARG A 125 -9.84 16.62 13.48
CA ARG A 125 -9.60 18.06 13.55
C ARG A 125 -10.59 18.77 12.65
N LEU A 126 -11.37 19.65 13.25
CA LEU A 126 -12.27 20.51 12.53
C LEU A 126 -11.57 21.85 12.29
N SER A 127 -11.33 22.21 11.06
CA SER A 127 -10.71 23.48 10.67
C SER A 127 -11.37 23.97 9.39
N ASP A 128 -11.75 25.24 9.39
CA ASP A 128 -12.25 25.92 8.19
C ASP A 128 -11.11 26.66 7.44
N GLU A 129 -9.88 26.53 7.90
CA GLU A 129 -8.69 27.01 7.20
C GLU A 129 -8.34 26.07 6.03
N VAL A 130 -7.97 26.68 4.90
CA VAL A 130 -7.46 25.91 3.74
C VAL A 130 -6.07 25.41 4.11
N LEU A 131 -5.98 24.12 4.42
CA LEU A 131 -4.68 23.47 4.67
C LEU A 131 -4.06 23.07 3.34
N ASP A 132 -2.83 23.51 3.11
CA ASP A 132 -2.03 23.03 1.99
C ASP A 132 -1.55 21.59 2.32
N VAL A 133 -2.13 20.62 1.64
CA VAL A 133 -1.90 19.18 1.89
C VAL A 133 -0.53 18.72 1.37
N THR A 134 0.22 19.60 0.73
CA THR A 134 1.50 19.27 0.10
C THR A 134 2.70 19.26 1.06
N GLU A 135 2.57 19.76 2.29
CA GLU A 135 3.66 19.81 3.29
C GLU A 135 3.56 18.74 4.40
N GLY A 136 2.88 17.64 4.21
CA GLY A 136 2.64 16.68 5.29
C GLY A 136 2.68 15.21 4.91
N ALA A 137 3.62 14.78 4.03
CA ALA A 137 3.86 13.36 3.77
C ALA A 137 5.25 12.96 4.28
#